data_ce9cd7752084dc755d8df83b5bc43913
#
_entry.id   ce9cd7752084dc755d8df83b5bc43913
#
_cell.length_a   1.000
_cell.length_b   1.000
_cell.length_c   1.000
_cell.angle_alpha   90.00
_cell.angle_beta   90.00
_cell.angle_gamma   90.00
#
_symmetry.space_group_name_H-M   'P 1'
#
loop_
_entity.id
_entity.type
_entity.pdbx_description
1 polymer ?
#
loop_
_entity_poly.entity_id
_entity_poly.type
_entity_poly.pdbx_seq_one_letter_code
_entity_poly.pdbx_strand_id
1 'polypeptide(L)'
;MKAGHEGRATLTCSEVTLRTLALALLACAACSSKTRASIDDSADGGPAGSSGGFNKQDGGVPAQLPQCADANKDIFVIAEDRTFYAFHPPTTTFTAKGILNCPTGGATPTSMAVDRQGIAWVRHSDMTVWKVSTTDLSCEATKFQSPAEAFVKFGMGFATESKGGSAETLYLSDSNGAGLARLDTKTLAMSFIGPYTGDLAGTPSELTGTGDGKLYGFFITQPAQIGEISKATGDIMNPKPLPGVYAGTAWAFSFYGGDFFIYTSSDGASGLPKDNGGSDVTKYSPADGSVTVVKSKIGFKIVGAGVSTCAPTTSVR
;
A
#
# COMPACT_ATOMS: atom_id res chain seq x y z
N MET A 1 -65.67 -2.42 24.55
CA MET A 1 -66.46 -3.23 23.59
C MET A 1 -65.62 -3.38 22.32
N LYS A 2 -65.44 -4.66 21.86
CA LYS A 2 -64.88 -5.17 20.59
C LYS A 2 -63.37 -4.95 20.45
N ALA A 3 -62.44 -5.91 20.67
CA ALA A 3 -62.24 -7.25 20.08
C ALA A 3 -61.83 -7.17 18.58
N GLY A 4 -60.56 -7.42 18.28
CA GLY A 4 -59.98 -8.62 17.71
C GLY A 4 -59.36 -8.35 16.35
N HIS A 5 -58.11 -8.69 16.13
CA HIS A 5 -57.75 -9.83 15.26
C HIS A 5 -56.23 -10.02 15.23
N GLU A 6 -55.80 -11.17 15.72
CA GLU A 6 -54.49 -11.74 15.48
C GLU A 6 -54.41 -12.29 14.05
N GLY A 7 -53.34 -11.96 13.36
CA GLY A 7 -52.96 -12.57 12.08
C GLY A 7 -51.62 -13.30 12.20
N ARG A 8 -51.71 -14.60 12.50
CA ARG A 8 -50.60 -15.55 12.55
C ARG A 8 -50.26 -16.00 11.12
N ALA A 9 -49.10 -15.63 10.57
CA ALA A 9 -48.62 -16.18 9.33
C ALA A 9 -47.68 -17.35 9.59
N THR A 10 -48.11 -18.52 9.16
CA THR A 10 -47.35 -19.78 9.14
C THR A 10 -46.41 -19.81 7.96
N LEU A 11 -45.12 -20.01 8.24
CA LEU A 11 -44.09 -20.32 7.24
C LEU A 11 -44.14 -21.81 6.91
N THR A 12 -44.43 -22.16 5.68
CA THR A 12 -44.29 -23.50 5.11
C THR A 12 -42.90 -23.73 4.61
N CYS A 13 -42.28 -24.77 5.11
CA CYS A 13 -41.01 -25.35 4.66
C CYS A 13 -41.26 -26.04 3.30
N SER A 14 -40.47 -25.68 2.26
CA SER A 14 -40.47 -26.39 0.99
C SER A 14 -39.16 -27.13 0.83
N GLU A 15 -39.28 -28.45 0.77
CA GLU A 15 -38.18 -29.39 0.50
C GLU A 15 -37.57 -29.18 -0.89
N VAL A 16 -36.26 -29.15 -0.99
CA VAL A 16 -35.56 -29.27 -2.25
C VAL A 16 -34.79 -30.59 -2.25
N THR A 17 -35.22 -31.41 -3.15
CA THR A 17 -34.77 -32.78 -3.44
C THR A 17 -33.29 -32.84 -3.88
N LEU A 18 -32.63 -33.80 -3.27
CA LEU A 18 -31.31 -34.34 -3.60
C LEU A 18 -31.40 -35.07 -4.96
N ARG A 19 -30.57 -34.68 -5.94
CA ARG A 19 -30.26 -35.51 -7.12
C ARG A 19 -28.76 -35.75 -7.19
N THR A 20 -28.41 -36.97 -6.84
CA THR A 20 -27.17 -37.69 -7.14
C THR A 20 -27.00 -37.88 -8.65
N LEU A 21 -25.84 -37.57 -9.22
CA LEU A 21 -25.35 -38.25 -10.42
C LEU A 21 -23.83 -38.46 -10.37
N ALA A 22 -23.51 -39.64 -10.64
CA ALA A 22 -22.38 -40.50 -10.68
C ALA A 22 -21.15 -40.06 -11.48
N LEU A 23 -20.05 -40.62 -11.01
CA LEU A 23 -18.72 -40.89 -11.59
C LEU A 23 -18.60 -40.86 -13.12
N ALA A 24 -17.50 -40.25 -13.61
CA ALA A 24 -16.73 -40.75 -14.73
C ALA A 24 -15.23 -40.51 -14.49
N LEU A 25 -14.53 -41.58 -14.12
CA LEU A 25 -13.08 -41.73 -14.17
C LEU A 25 -12.67 -41.90 -15.63
N LEU A 26 -11.72 -41.10 -16.14
CA LEU A 26 -10.90 -41.47 -17.29
C LEU A 26 -9.45 -41.20 -16.94
N ALA A 27 -8.73 -42.29 -16.77
CA ALA A 27 -7.27 -42.36 -16.74
C ALA A 27 -6.73 -42.26 -18.17
N CYS A 28 -5.73 -41.43 -18.41
CA CYS A 28 -4.81 -41.58 -19.54
C CYS A 28 -3.37 -41.53 -19.03
N ALA A 29 -2.71 -42.63 -19.24
CA ALA A 29 -1.35 -42.93 -18.87
C ALA A 29 -0.33 -42.30 -19.85
N ALA A 30 0.78 -41.93 -19.26
CA ALA A 30 2.17 -41.95 -19.69
C ALA A 30 2.55 -41.88 -21.19
N CYS A 31 3.44 -40.95 -21.50
CA CYS A 31 4.61 -41.25 -22.33
C CYS A 31 5.81 -40.42 -21.89
N SER A 32 6.77 -41.12 -21.31
CA SER A 32 8.12 -40.69 -21.02
C SER A 32 8.96 -40.94 -22.28
N SER A 33 9.72 -39.96 -22.75
CA SER A 33 10.85 -40.20 -23.63
C SER A 33 12.04 -39.33 -23.19
N LYS A 34 12.96 -40.01 -22.49
CA LYS A 34 14.34 -39.60 -22.33
C LYS A 34 15.08 -39.83 -23.63
N THR A 35 15.69 -38.81 -24.19
CA THR A 35 16.78 -38.99 -25.16
C THR A 35 18.08 -38.50 -24.53
N ARG A 36 18.95 -39.46 -24.29
CA ARG A 36 20.35 -39.30 -23.92
C ARG A 36 21.13 -39.15 -25.22
N ALA A 37 21.89 -38.09 -25.39
CA ALA A 37 22.91 -38.01 -26.44
C ALA A 37 24.27 -38.27 -25.83
N SER A 38 24.95 -39.22 -26.44
CA SER A 38 26.26 -39.73 -26.14
C SER A 38 27.37 -38.77 -26.54
N ILE A 39 28.41 -38.80 -25.73
CA ILE A 39 29.73 -38.22 -25.95
C ILE A 39 30.45 -39.09 -26.99
N ASP A 40 31.05 -38.45 -28.00
CA ASP A 40 32.14 -39.05 -28.78
C ASP A 40 33.37 -38.15 -28.71
N ASP A 41 34.41 -38.74 -28.13
CA ASP A 41 35.80 -38.28 -28.20
C ASP A 41 36.39 -38.62 -29.56
N SER A 42 37.04 -37.65 -30.20
CA SER A 42 38.18 -37.98 -31.10
C SER A 42 39.08 -36.75 -31.21
N ALA A 43 40.28 -36.91 -30.72
CA ALA A 43 41.42 -36.03 -30.93
C ALA A 43 41.94 -36.13 -32.40
N ASP A 44 42.39 -35.00 -32.98
CA ASP A 44 43.70 -34.96 -33.61
C ASP A 44 44.16 -33.52 -34.00
N GLY A 45 45.44 -33.35 -34.04
CA GLY A 45 46.38 -32.28 -33.92
C GLY A 45 46.42 -31.13 -34.92
N GLY A 46 46.97 -30.04 -34.45
CA GLY A 46 47.47 -28.75 -34.84
C GLY A 46 47.92 -28.49 -36.28
N PRO A 47 48.59 -27.37 -36.65
CA PRO A 47 49.02 -26.20 -35.85
C PRO A 47 48.68 -24.82 -36.44
N ALA A 48 48.83 -23.80 -35.59
CA ALA A 48 49.21 -22.39 -35.81
C ALA A 48 48.67 -21.57 -37.00
N GLY A 49 47.97 -20.51 -36.65
CA GLY A 49 47.69 -19.36 -37.55
C GLY A 49 47.05 -18.22 -36.75
N SER A 50 47.93 -17.25 -36.42
CA SER A 50 47.63 -15.96 -35.83
C SER A 50 46.64 -15.14 -36.66
N SER A 51 45.58 -14.63 -36.04
CA SER A 51 45.14 -13.22 -36.26
C SER A 51 44.05 -12.87 -35.23
N GLY A 52 44.32 -11.81 -34.50
CA GLY A 52 43.43 -11.25 -33.46
C GLY A 52 42.10 -10.76 -34.03
N GLY A 53 41.06 -11.31 -33.48
CA GLY A 53 39.72 -10.77 -33.54
C GLY A 53 39.22 -10.71 -32.13
N PHE A 54 39.33 -9.55 -31.52
CA PHE A 54 38.57 -9.28 -30.30
C PHE A 54 37.11 -9.29 -30.67
N ASN A 55 36.45 -10.40 -30.42
CA ASN A 55 35.01 -10.42 -30.30
C ASN A 55 34.67 -9.48 -29.13
N LYS A 56 34.22 -8.28 -29.47
CA LYS A 56 33.43 -7.47 -28.57
C LYS A 56 32.26 -8.35 -28.17
N GLN A 57 32.40 -8.99 -27.02
CA GLN A 57 31.28 -9.46 -26.25
C GLN A 57 30.51 -8.20 -25.92
N ASP A 58 29.39 -7.97 -26.62
CA ASP A 58 28.38 -7.04 -26.18
C ASP A 58 27.92 -7.54 -24.82
N GLY A 59 28.65 -7.11 -23.80
CA GLY A 59 28.19 -7.17 -22.43
C GLY A 59 27.00 -6.25 -22.38
N GLY A 60 25.80 -6.83 -22.58
CA GLY A 60 24.58 -6.16 -22.24
C GLY A 60 24.74 -5.69 -20.79
N VAL A 61 24.84 -4.37 -20.62
CA VAL A 61 24.80 -3.75 -19.30
C VAL A 61 23.52 -4.31 -18.68
N PRO A 62 23.59 -5.04 -17.54
CA PRO A 62 22.39 -5.51 -16.88
C PRO A 62 21.50 -4.28 -16.74
N ALA A 63 20.24 -4.37 -17.20
CA ALA A 63 19.30 -3.27 -17.08
C ALA A 63 19.39 -2.80 -15.63
N GLN A 64 19.95 -1.61 -15.42
CA GLN A 64 20.12 -1.06 -14.08
C GLN A 64 18.72 -1.03 -13.48
N LEU A 65 18.53 -1.84 -12.42
CA LEU A 65 17.32 -1.82 -11.64
C LEU A 65 17.04 -0.35 -11.30
N PRO A 66 15.79 0.15 -11.41
CA PRO A 66 15.49 1.54 -11.13
C PRO A 66 16.06 1.91 -9.78
N GLN A 67 17.10 2.73 -9.78
CA GLN A 67 17.77 3.17 -8.56
C GLN A 67 16.80 4.04 -7.79
N CYS A 68 16.87 3.93 -6.46
CA CYS A 68 16.13 4.79 -5.58
C CYS A 68 16.51 6.26 -5.85
N ALA A 69 15.53 7.10 -6.13
CA ALA A 69 15.76 8.54 -6.23
C ALA A 69 16.31 9.08 -4.89
N ASP A 70 17.21 10.05 -4.94
CA ASP A 70 17.81 10.65 -3.74
C ASP A 70 16.78 11.28 -2.78
N ALA A 71 15.63 11.72 -3.32
CA ALA A 71 14.50 12.23 -2.55
C ALA A 71 13.83 11.19 -1.62
N ASN A 72 14.18 9.90 -1.75
CA ASN A 72 13.53 8.80 -1.03
C ASN A 72 14.07 8.59 0.40
N LYS A 73 14.78 9.58 0.95
CA LYS A 73 15.31 9.55 2.33
C LYS A 73 14.36 10.15 3.36
N ASP A 74 13.27 10.76 2.92
CA ASP A 74 12.27 11.40 3.75
C ASP A 74 10.91 10.70 3.60
N ILE A 75 10.04 10.95 4.56
CA ILE A 75 8.62 10.71 4.41
C ILE A 75 8.01 11.96 3.77
N PHE A 76 7.15 11.79 2.78
CA PHE A 76 6.38 12.90 2.26
C PHE A 76 4.99 12.90 2.88
N VAL A 77 4.48 14.09 3.20
CA VAL A 77 3.12 14.26 3.72
C VAL A 77 2.43 15.38 2.96
N ILE A 78 1.10 15.25 2.83
CA ILE A 78 0.25 16.27 2.27
C ILE A 78 -0.76 16.75 3.30
N ALA A 79 -0.87 18.07 3.43
CA ALA A 79 -1.85 18.71 4.30
C ALA A 79 -3.19 18.93 3.57
N GLU A 80 -4.26 19.14 4.35
CA GLU A 80 -5.62 19.39 3.85
C GLU A 80 -5.68 20.64 2.94
N ASP A 81 -4.83 21.64 3.20
CA ASP A 81 -4.67 22.86 2.40
C ASP A 81 -3.83 22.66 1.12
N ARG A 82 -3.44 21.44 0.79
CA ARG A 82 -2.62 21.03 -0.34
C ARG A 82 -1.13 21.38 -0.21
N THR A 83 -0.67 21.84 0.94
CA THR A 83 0.76 22.05 1.15
C THR A 83 1.47 20.69 1.27
N PHE A 84 2.51 20.51 0.48
CA PHE A 84 3.32 19.30 0.41
C PHE A 84 4.60 19.49 1.23
N TYR A 85 4.90 18.55 2.12
CA TYR A 85 6.07 18.62 3.01
C TYR A 85 6.94 17.37 2.84
N ALA A 86 8.24 17.54 3.05
CA ALA A 86 9.15 16.48 3.41
C ALA A 86 9.26 16.44 4.94
N PHE A 87 9.08 15.26 5.52
CA PHE A 87 9.28 15.00 6.94
C PHE A 87 10.52 14.15 7.11
N HIS A 88 11.51 14.69 7.85
CA HIS A 88 12.75 13.98 8.15
C HIS A 88 12.65 13.33 9.53
N PRO A 89 12.44 12.00 9.64
CA PRO A 89 12.16 11.33 10.91
C PRO A 89 13.27 11.47 11.97
N PRO A 90 14.59 11.39 11.63
CA PRO A 90 15.64 11.50 12.63
C PRO A 90 15.63 12.81 13.42
N THR A 91 15.25 13.92 12.80
CA THR A 91 15.16 15.25 13.45
C THR A 91 13.74 15.69 13.72
N THR A 92 12.75 14.91 13.33
CA THR A 92 11.31 15.22 13.41
C THR A 92 10.96 16.58 12.80
N THR A 93 11.63 16.96 11.71
CA THR A 93 11.44 18.26 11.05
C THR A 93 10.59 18.15 9.79
N PHE A 94 9.72 19.14 9.60
CA PHE A 94 8.95 19.30 8.35
C PHE A 94 9.55 20.43 7.54
N THR A 95 9.78 20.18 6.26
CA THR A 95 10.22 21.18 5.27
C THR A 95 9.12 21.31 4.22
N ALA A 96 8.52 22.49 4.12
CA ALA A 96 7.53 22.77 3.08
C ALA A 96 8.20 22.76 1.70
N LYS A 97 7.65 21.96 0.80
CA LYS A 97 8.09 21.87 -0.60
C LYS A 97 7.31 22.83 -1.50
N GLY A 98 6.05 23.13 -1.13
CA GLY A 98 5.15 24.01 -1.88
C GLY A 98 3.70 23.54 -1.80
N ILE A 99 2.83 24.24 -2.54
CA ILE A 99 1.41 23.92 -2.63
C ILE A 99 1.17 23.14 -3.93
N LEU A 100 0.45 22.02 -3.85
CA LEU A 100 0.05 21.28 -5.04
C LEU A 100 -0.99 22.08 -5.85
N ASN A 101 -0.66 22.33 -7.10
CA ASN A 101 -1.51 23.06 -8.04
C ASN A 101 -2.07 22.15 -9.15
N CYS A 102 -2.33 20.87 -8.82
CA CYS A 102 -3.00 19.98 -9.76
C CYS A 102 -4.40 20.52 -10.10
N PRO A 103 -4.83 20.50 -11.36
CA PRO A 103 -6.12 21.07 -11.78
C PRO A 103 -7.30 20.17 -11.38
N THR A 104 -7.51 20.01 -10.08
CA THR A 104 -8.54 19.14 -9.47
C THR A 104 -9.90 19.82 -9.30
N GLY A 105 -10.09 21.05 -9.83
CA GLY A 105 -11.36 21.77 -9.67
C GLY A 105 -11.72 22.15 -8.22
N GLY A 106 -10.73 22.15 -7.30
CA GLY A 106 -10.93 22.44 -5.89
C GLY A 106 -11.05 21.19 -5.00
N ALA A 107 -10.95 19.99 -5.55
CA ALA A 107 -10.90 18.78 -4.75
C ALA A 107 -9.65 18.74 -3.85
N THR A 108 -9.83 18.26 -2.62
CA THR A 108 -8.77 18.18 -1.61
C THR A 108 -8.11 16.80 -1.59
N PRO A 109 -6.81 16.70 -1.25
CA PRO A 109 -6.16 15.41 -1.08
C PRO A 109 -6.77 14.62 0.09
N THR A 110 -6.76 13.29 -0.01
CA THR A 110 -7.36 12.41 0.99
C THR A 110 -6.52 11.18 1.34
N SER A 111 -5.55 10.81 0.53
CA SER A 111 -4.54 9.77 0.79
C SER A 111 -3.39 9.92 -0.19
N MET A 112 -2.23 9.33 0.12
CA MET A 112 -1.04 9.42 -0.71
C MET A 112 -0.13 8.21 -0.51
N ALA A 113 0.53 7.76 -1.60
CA ALA A 113 1.64 6.82 -1.56
C ALA A 113 2.78 7.33 -2.46
N VAL A 114 4.03 6.97 -2.17
CA VAL A 114 5.20 7.40 -2.96
C VAL A 114 5.93 6.18 -3.48
N ASP A 115 6.21 6.16 -4.78
CA ASP A 115 6.93 5.08 -5.45
C ASP A 115 8.47 5.26 -5.39
N ARG A 116 9.21 4.28 -5.91
CA ARG A 116 10.67 4.26 -5.92
C ARG A 116 11.28 5.36 -6.80
N GLN A 117 10.54 5.88 -7.76
CA GLN A 117 10.94 6.95 -8.66
C GLN A 117 10.74 8.33 -8.03
N GLY A 118 10.16 8.42 -6.83
CA GLY A 118 9.84 9.68 -6.17
C GLY A 118 8.59 10.34 -6.74
N ILE A 119 7.67 9.54 -7.26
CA ILE A 119 6.35 10.02 -7.67
C ILE A 119 5.33 9.74 -6.56
N ALA A 120 4.72 10.79 -6.06
CA ALA A 120 3.59 10.70 -5.16
C ALA A 120 2.29 10.45 -5.94
N TRP A 121 1.58 9.39 -5.59
CA TRP A 121 0.25 9.08 -6.07
C TRP A 121 -0.73 9.68 -5.07
N VAL A 122 -1.41 10.75 -5.44
CA VAL A 122 -2.29 11.52 -4.56
C VAL A 122 -3.74 11.32 -4.96
N ARG A 123 -4.53 10.75 -4.04
CA ARG A 123 -5.97 10.63 -4.20
C ARG A 123 -6.67 11.88 -3.70
N HIS A 124 -7.67 12.35 -4.45
CA HIS A 124 -8.47 13.53 -4.12
C HIS A 124 -9.92 13.18 -3.77
N SER A 125 -10.62 14.14 -3.16
CA SER A 125 -12.01 13.98 -2.72
C SER A 125 -13.02 13.78 -3.87
N ASP A 126 -12.67 14.16 -5.10
CA ASP A 126 -13.41 13.93 -6.34
C ASP A 126 -13.16 12.54 -6.95
N MET A 127 -12.50 11.63 -6.22
CA MET A 127 -12.14 10.27 -6.63
C MET A 127 -11.04 10.19 -7.69
N THR A 128 -10.43 11.30 -8.09
CA THR A 128 -9.27 11.30 -8.99
C THR A 128 -7.98 10.89 -8.26
N VAL A 129 -7.06 10.33 -9.02
CA VAL A 129 -5.68 10.05 -8.58
C VAL A 129 -4.74 10.79 -9.51
N TRP A 130 -3.82 11.54 -8.93
CA TRP A 130 -2.80 12.31 -9.64
C TRP A 130 -1.43 11.78 -9.29
N LYS A 131 -0.52 11.78 -10.27
CA LYS A 131 0.91 11.60 -10.03
C LYS A 131 1.53 12.96 -9.83
N VAL A 132 2.33 13.09 -8.79
CA VAL A 132 3.00 14.33 -8.42
C VAL A 132 4.48 14.04 -8.21
N SER A 133 5.34 14.79 -8.89
CA SER A 133 6.78 14.71 -8.68
C SER A 133 7.13 15.26 -7.29
N THR A 134 7.81 14.49 -6.44
CA THR A 134 8.26 14.97 -5.12
C THR A 134 9.40 15.98 -5.20
N THR A 135 9.98 16.18 -6.39
CA THR A 135 11.10 17.11 -6.63
C THR A 135 10.61 18.51 -6.96
N ASP A 136 9.70 18.65 -7.92
CA ASP A 136 9.25 19.93 -8.48
C ASP A 136 7.74 20.17 -8.37
N LEU A 137 6.99 19.22 -7.79
CA LEU A 137 5.53 19.24 -7.59
C LEU A 137 4.73 19.32 -8.89
N SER A 138 5.33 18.98 -10.03
CA SER A 138 4.59 18.84 -11.29
C SER A 138 3.54 17.74 -11.18
N CYS A 139 2.34 17.98 -11.73
CA CYS A 139 1.19 17.09 -11.66
C CYS A 139 0.89 16.46 -13.01
N GLU A 140 0.62 15.16 -13.02
CA GLU A 140 0.12 14.39 -14.15
C GLU A 140 -1.20 13.73 -13.76
N ALA A 141 -2.28 14.01 -14.51
CA ALA A 141 -3.56 13.34 -14.28
C ALA A 141 -3.47 11.87 -14.68
N THR A 142 -3.98 10.98 -13.83
CA THR A 142 -4.21 9.60 -14.23
C THR A 142 -5.61 9.43 -14.83
N LYS A 143 -5.82 8.33 -15.57
CA LYS A 143 -7.16 7.93 -16.03
C LYS A 143 -7.82 6.94 -15.06
N PHE A 144 -7.32 6.85 -13.83
CA PHE A 144 -7.90 5.95 -12.83
C PHE A 144 -9.32 6.37 -12.51
N GLN A 145 -10.21 5.39 -12.47
CA GLN A 145 -11.59 5.55 -12.04
C GLN A 145 -11.88 4.52 -10.95
N SER A 146 -12.32 4.99 -9.78
CA SER A 146 -12.78 4.10 -8.73
C SER A 146 -14.00 3.30 -9.19
N PRO A 147 -14.11 2.02 -8.86
CA PRO A 147 -15.34 1.26 -9.04
C PRO A 147 -16.51 1.90 -8.30
N ALA A 148 -17.73 1.73 -8.83
CA ALA A 148 -18.91 2.40 -8.28
C ALA A 148 -19.32 1.91 -6.87
N GLU A 149 -18.96 0.67 -6.49
CA GLU A 149 -19.49 0.02 -5.29
C GLU A 149 -18.47 -0.16 -4.16
N ALA A 150 -17.17 -0.32 -4.49
CA ALA A 150 -16.10 -0.49 -3.52
C ALA A 150 -14.88 0.32 -3.93
N PHE A 151 -13.99 0.61 -2.99
CA PHE A 151 -12.78 1.41 -3.22
C PHE A 151 -13.09 2.81 -3.80
N VAL A 152 -14.26 3.36 -3.48
CA VAL A 152 -14.60 4.76 -3.78
C VAL A 152 -13.67 5.69 -3.00
N LYS A 153 -13.40 5.36 -1.73
CA LYS A 153 -12.37 5.99 -0.89
C LYS A 153 -11.43 4.89 -0.42
N PHE A 154 -10.14 5.17 -0.39
CA PHE A 154 -9.14 4.17 0.02
C PHE A 154 -7.87 4.83 0.54
N GLY A 155 -7.21 4.14 1.46
CA GLY A 155 -5.82 4.36 1.83
C GLY A 155 -4.87 3.69 0.84
N MET A 156 -3.64 4.20 0.70
CA MET A 156 -2.67 3.72 -0.28
C MET A 156 -1.29 3.47 0.31
N GLY A 157 -0.58 2.46 -0.23
CA GLY A 157 0.81 2.19 0.11
C GLY A 157 1.52 1.37 -0.97
N PHE A 158 2.75 1.75 -1.30
CA PHE A 158 3.63 0.89 -2.10
C PHE A 158 4.36 -0.11 -1.21
N ALA A 159 4.49 -1.34 -1.68
CA ALA A 159 5.36 -2.34 -1.06
C ALA A 159 6.15 -3.09 -2.13
N THR A 160 7.41 -3.44 -1.86
CA THR A 160 8.16 -4.32 -2.78
C THR A 160 7.55 -5.72 -2.80
N GLU A 161 7.64 -6.37 -3.95
CA GLU A 161 7.15 -7.75 -4.12
C GLU A 161 7.91 -8.74 -3.23
N SER A 162 9.22 -8.52 -3.09
CA SER A 162 10.10 -9.36 -2.29
C SER A 162 11.18 -8.53 -1.60
N LYS A 163 11.76 -9.08 -0.55
CA LYS A 163 12.86 -8.46 0.18
C LYS A 163 14.05 -8.17 -0.75
N GLY A 164 14.46 -6.90 -0.77
CA GLY A 164 15.58 -6.44 -1.61
C GLY A 164 15.27 -6.37 -3.10
N GLY A 165 14.03 -6.66 -3.51
CA GLY A 165 13.57 -6.51 -4.88
C GLY A 165 13.35 -5.05 -5.27
N SER A 166 13.31 -4.79 -6.58
CA SER A 166 12.99 -3.46 -7.13
C SER A 166 11.57 -3.36 -7.66
N ALA A 167 10.91 -4.49 -7.89
CA ALA A 167 9.50 -4.52 -8.26
C ALA A 167 8.63 -4.17 -7.06
N GLU A 168 7.71 -3.23 -7.26
CA GLU A 168 6.76 -2.80 -6.23
C GLU A 168 5.35 -2.72 -6.79
N THR A 169 4.38 -2.86 -5.92
CA THR A 169 2.94 -2.77 -6.22
C THR A 169 2.29 -1.72 -5.34
N LEU A 170 1.38 -0.95 -5.93
CA LEU A 170 0.50 -0.04 -5.20
C LEU A 170 -0.69 -0.82 -4.66
N TYR A 171 -0.81 -0.86 -3.33
CA TYR A 171 -1.92 -1.48 -2.62
C TYR A 171 -2.93 -0.42 -2.20
N LEU A 172 -4.20 -0.81 -2.19
CA LEU A 172 -5.34 0.01 -1.83
C LEU A 172 -6.11 -0.66 -0.70
N SER A 173 -6.46 0.09 0.34
CA SER A 173 -7.34 -0.33 1.44
C SER A 173 -8.66 0.41 1.35
N ASP A 174 -9.77 -0.29 1.16
CA ASP A 174 -11.08 0.34 1.06
C ASP A 174 -11.51 1.00 2.38
N SER A 175 -11.95 2.26 2.30
CA SER A 175 -12.40 3.03 3.47
C SER A 175 -13.76 2.58 4.03
N ASN A 176 -14.49 1.72 3.31
CA ASN A 176 -15.71 1.07 3.81
C ASN A 176 -15.46 -0.34 4.33
N GLY A 177 -14.18 -0.77 4.40
CA GLY A 177 -13.80 -2.05 5.00
C GLY A 177 -13.93 -3.25 4.08
N ALA A 178 -14.07 -3.09 2.77
CA ALA A 178 -14.10 -4.24 1.84
C ALA A 178 -12.80 -5.06 1.87
N GLY A 179 -11.67 -4.45 2.26
CA GLY A 179 -10.38 -5.12 2.40
C GLY A 179 -9.30 -4.55 1.49
N LEU A 180 -8.44 -5.42 0.96
CA LEU A 180 -7.25 -5.11 0.20
C LEU A 180 -7.47 -5.31 -1.31
N ALA A 181 -6.97 -4.35 -2.09
CA ALA A 181 -6.80 -4.47 -3.53
C ALA A 181 -5.39 -4.05 -3.96
N ARG A 182 -5.03 -4.32 -5.19
CA ARG A 182 -3.83 -3.79 -5.84
C ARG A 182 -4.21 -3.00 -7.08
N LEU A 183 -3.43 -1.99 -7.39
CA LEU A 183 -3.55 -1.17 -8.60
C LEU A 183 -2.32 -1.39 -9.49
N ASP A 184 -2.54 -1.82 -10.71
CA ASP A 184 -1.49 -1.80 -11.74
C ASP A 184 -1.23 -0.35 -12.14
N THR A 185 -0.03 0.15 -11.86
CA THR A 185 0.32 1.57 -12.09
C THR A 185 0.50 1.94 -13.57
N LYS A 186 0.54 0.96 -14.48
CA LYS A 186 0.67 1.17 -15.92
C LYS A 186 -0.70 1.17 -16.60
N THR A 187 -1.51 0.16 -16.30
CA THR A 187 -2.85 -0.01 -16.92
C THR A 187 -3.96 0.66 -16.13
N LEU A 188 -3.70 1.01 -14.86
CA LEU A 188 -4.66 1.52 -13.89
C LEU A 188 -5.81 0.53 -13.58
N ALA A 189 -5.59 -0.74 -13.90
CA ALA A 189 -6.52 -1.81 -13.54
C ALA A 189 -6.40 -2.16 -12.06
N MET A 190 -7.51 -2.09 -11.34
CA MET A 190 -7.60 -2.53 -9.95
C MET A 190 -7.96 -4.02 -9.90
N SER A 191 -7.33 -4.76 -9.00
CA SER A 191 -7.64 -6.15 -8.71
C SER A 191 -7.86 -6.35 -7.23
N PHE A 192 -9.04 -6.80 -6.84
CA PHE A 192 -9.34 -7.17 -5.46
C PHE A 192 -8.49 -8.38 -5.03
N ILE A 193 -7.94 -8.34 -3.81
CA ILE A 193 -7.11 -9.40 -3.25
C ILE A 193 -7.94 -10.22 -2.26
N GLY A 194 -8.54 -9.56 -1.27
CA GLY A 194 -9.33 -10.23 -0.26
C GLY A 194 -9.79 -9.30 0.86
N PRO A 195 -10.78 -9.73 1.65
CA PRO A 195 -11.21 -8.99 2.84
C PRO A 195 -10.14 -9.09 3.94
N TYR A 196 -10.15 -8.13 4.85
CA TYR A 196 -9.39 -8.24 6.09
C TYR A 196 -10.04 -9.30 7.01
N THR A 197 -9.20 -9.93 7.83
CA THR A 197 -9.62 -11.06 8.68
C THR A 197 -9.49 -10.75 10.18
N GLY A 198 -10.09 -11.61 11.02
CA GLY A 198 -10.04 -11.48 12.48
C GLY A 198 -10.82 -10.26 12.99
N ASP A 199 -10.34 -9.69 14.09
CA ASP A 199 -10.99 -8.55 14.77
C ASP A 199 -10.93 -7.25 13.98
N LEU A 200 -10.13 -7.20 12.91
CA LEU A 200 -9.99 -6.06 12.01
C LEU A 200 -10.79 -6.20 10.71
N ALA A 201 -11.58 -7.27 10.56
CA ALA A 201 -12.48 -7.43 9.44
C ALA A 201 -13.45 -6.23 9.35
N GLY A 202 -13.64 -5.70 8.15
CA GLY A 202 -14.52 -4.56 7.92
C GLY A 202 -13.99 -3.20 8.43
N THR A 203 -12.74 -3.14 8.94
CA THR A 203 -12.16 -1.89 9.45
C THR A 203 -11.37 -1.16 8.35
N PRO A 204 -11.59 0.15 8.15
CA PRO A 204 -10.77 0.95 7.26
C PRO A 204 -9.32 1.05 7.73
N SER A 205 -8.39 1.18 6.78
CA SER A 205 -6.99 1.43 7.12
C SER A 205 -6.27 2.33 6.12
N GLU A 206 -5.23 3.03 6.57
CA GLU A 206 -4.17 3.57 5.73
C GLU A 206 -3.04 2.55 5.60
N LEU A 207 -2.32 2.61 4.49
CA LEU A 207 -1.28 1.63 4.17
C LEU A 207 0.11 2.24 4.14
N THR A 208 1.10 1.44 4.50
CA THR A 208 2.51 1.68 4.20
C THR A 208 3.20 0.36 3.92
N GLY A 209 4.08 0.34 2.94
CA GLY A 209 4.89 -0.84 2.68
C GLY A 209 6.37 -0.57 2.90
N THR A 210 7.16 -1.60 2.78
CA THR A 210 8.59 -1.58 3.09
C THR A 210 9.42 -2.15 1.94
N GLY A 211 10.69 -1.81 1.90
CA GLY A 211 11.67 -2.35 0.95
C GLY A 211 12.05 -3.81 1.20
N ASP A 212 11.65 -4.39 2.34
CA ASP A 212 11.84 -5.81 2.65
C ASP A 212 10.60 -6.67 2.33
N GLY A 213 9.64 -6.12 1.61
CA GLY A 213 8.52 -6.86 1.03
C GLY A 213 7.27 -6.95 1.91
N LYS A 214 7.19 -6.17 2.97
CA LYS A 214 6.05 -6.18 3.89
C LYS A 214 5.08 -5.05 3.58
N LEU A 215 3.80 -5.30 3.87
CA LEU A 215 2.72 -4.33 3.82
C LEU A 215 2.08 -4.23 5.20
N TYR A 216 1.83 -3.01 5.66
CA TYR A 216 1.20 -2.75 6.95
C TYR A 216 -0.01 -1.83 6.79
N GLY A 217 -1.00 -2.04 7.65
CA GLY A 217 -2.17 -1.19 7.80
C GLY A 217 -2.21 -0.51 9.16
N PHE A 218 -2.59 0.76 9.17
CA PHE A 218 -3.02 1.48 10.35
C PHE A 218 -4.56 1.49 10.38
N PHE A 219 -5.12 0.70 11.29
CA PHE A 219 -6.56 0.44 11.40
C PHE A 219 -7.20 1.40 12.41
N ILE A 220 -8.29 2.06 11.99
CA ILE A 220 -8.97 3.09 12.79
C ILE A 220 -9.96 2.50 13.80
N THR A 221 -9.44 1.68 14.71
CA THR A 221 -10.16 1.17 15.89
C THR A 221 -9.98 2.07 17.11
N GLN A 222 -10.50 1.70 18.27
CA GLN A 222 -10.34 2.42 19.53
C GLN A 222 -9.83 1.48 20.64
N PRO A 223 -8.51 1.55 20.97
CA PRO A 223 -7.46 2.35 20.35
C PRO A 223 -7.16 1.88 18.91
N ALA A 224 -6.46 2.71 18.13
CA ALA A 224 -6.00 2.35 16.80
C ALA A 224 -5.04 1.16 16.85
N GLN A 225 -4.90 0.43 15.74
CA GLN A 225 -4.03 -0.74 15.66
C GLN A 225 -3.16 -0.69 14.40
N ILE A 226 -2.00 -1.32 14.47
CA ILE A 226 -1.16 -1.62 13.30
C ILE A 226 -1.15 -3.15 13.12
N GLY A 227 -1.29 -3.62 11.87
CA GLY A 227 -1.17 -5.03 11.50
C GLY A 227 -0.37 -5.20 10.22
N GLU A 228 0.43 -6.26 10.13
CA GLU A 228 1.01 -6.71 8.87
C GLU A 228 -0.08 -7.36 8.03
N ILE A 229 -0.12 -7.05 6.72
CA ILE A 229 -1.16 -7.52 5.81
C ILE A 229 -0.54 -8.48 4.80
N SER A 230 -1.13 -9.65 4.66
CA SER A 230 -0.80 -10.60 3.59
C SER A 230 -1.14 -9.99 2.23
N LYS A 231 -0.13 -9.72 1.41
CA LYS A 231 -0.29 -9.19 0.04
C LYS A 231 -1.00 -10.18 -0.90
N ALA A 232 -1.08 -11.45 -0.52
CA ALA A 232 -1.70 -12.51 -1.31
C ALA A 232 -3.19 -12.71 -0.97
N THR A 233 -3.61 -12.47 0.28
CA THR A 233 -4.95 -12.82 0.75
C THR A 233 -5.70 -11.69 1.44
N GLY A 234 -5.02 -10.64 1.92
CA GLY A 234 -5.61 -9.61 2.76
C GLY A 234 -5.65 -9.97 4.26
N ASP A 235 -5.18 -11.17 4.63
CA ASP A 235 -5.16 -11.59 6.04
C ASP A 235 -4.31 -10.66 6.90
N ILE A 236 -4.80 -10.34 8.10
CA ILE A 236 -4.09 -9.52 9.06
C ILE A 236 -3.28 -10.40 9.99
N MET A 237 -2.01 -10.08 10.11
CA MET A 237 -1.06 -10.78 10.97
C MET A 237 -0.56 -9.88 12.09
N ASN A 238 -0.44 -10.45 13.29
CA ASN A 238 0.18 -9.79 14.44
C ASN A 238 -0.36 -8.38 14.75
N PRO A 239 -1.68 -8.15 14.81
CA PRO A 239 -2.22 -6.84 15.11
C PRO A 239 -1.72 -6.34 16.47
N LYS A 240 -1.36 -5.07 16.54
CA LYS A 240 -0.84 -4.40 17.74
C LYS A 240 -1.70 -3.19 18.05
N PRO A 241 -2.40 -3.16 19.18
CA PRO A 241 -3.08 -1.96 19.64
C PRO A 241 -2.04 -0.90 20.02
N LEU A 242 -2.40 0.35 19.77
CA LEU A 242 -1.59 1.52 20.07
C LEU A 242 -2.29 2.34 21.18
N PRO A 243 -1.99 2.08 22.46
CA PRO A 243 -2.65 2.77 23.56
C PRO A 243 -2.50 4.29 23.45
N GLY A 244 -3.64 5.00 23.57
CA GLY A 244 -3.68 6.46 23.48
C GLY A 244 -3.66 7.04 22.07
N VAL A 245 -3.59 6.20 21.02
CA VAL A 245 -3.66 6.66 19.62
C VAL A 245 -5.08 6.52 19.09
N TYR A 246 -5.65 7.62 18.62
CA TYR A 246 -6.98 7.71 18.04
C TYR A 246 -6.88 8.44 16.69
N ALA A 247 -7.53 7.91 15.67
CA ALA A 247 -7.43 8.45 14.30
C ALA A 247 -7.92 9.90 14.18
N GLY A 248 -8.97 10.27 14.96
CA GLY A 248 -9.56 11.60 14.89
C GLY A 248 -10.34 11.85 13.61
N THR A 249 -10.21 13.05 13.05
CA THR A 249 -10.88 13.48 11.80
C THR A 249 -9.99 13.39 10.56
N ALA A 250 -8.69 13.22 10.76
CA ALA A 250 -7.73 12.96 9.71
C ALA A 250 -6.60 12.08 10.24
N TRP A 251 -6.12 11.21 9.41
CA TRP A 251 -5.01 10.31 9.72
C TRP A 251 -4.20 9.99 8.47
N ALA A 252 -2.93 9.67 8.69
CA ALA A 252 -2.02 9.16 7.69
C ALA A 252 -0.99 8.25 8.35
N PHE A 253 -0.26 7.46 7.56
CA PHE A 253 0.59 6.40 8.06
C PHE A 253 1.81 6.18 7.18
N SER A 254 2.98 5.97 7.80
CA SER A 254 4.21 5.70 7.08
C SER A 254 5.19 4.87 7.91
N PHE A 255 6.08 4.15 7.22
CA PHE A 255 7.16 3.37 7.82
C PHE A 255 8.52 3.97 7.45
N TYR A 256 9.43 4.09 8.43
CA TYR A 256 10.79 4.57 8.17
C TYR A 256 11.75 4.09 9.26
N GLY A 257 12.89 3.55 8.85
CA GLY A 257 13.97 3.23 9.78
C GLY A 257 13.66 2.14 10.82
N GLY A 258 12.70 1.27 10.55
CA GLY A 258 12.22 0.25 11.47
C GLY A 258 11.08 0.70 12.37
N ASP A 259 10.69 1.97 12.31
CA ASP A 259 9.61 2.57 13.11
C ASP A 259 8.43 2.97 12.22
N PHE A 260 7.26 3.10 12.82
CA PHE A 260 6.07 3.64 12.18
C PHE A 260 5.79 5.05 12.66
N PHE A 261 5.41 5.92 11.73
CA PHE A 261 4.97 7.29 11.99
C PHE A 261 3.50 7.43 11.65
N ILE A 262 2.72 7.82 12.64
CA ILE A 262 1.27 7.94 12.59
C ILE A 262 0.93 9.42 12.77
N TYR A 263 0.17 9.94 11.85
CA TYR A 263 -0.28 11.32 11.84
C TYR A 263 -1.77 11.33 12.13
N THR A 264 -2.19 11.98 13.21
CA THR A 264 -3.60 12.03 13.59
C THR A 264 -4.01 13.47 13.92
N SER A 265 -5.23 13.85 13.58
CA SER A 265 -5.78 15.15 13.91
C SER A 265 -7.19 15.04 14.44
N SER A 266 -7.45 15.72 15.55
CA SER A 266 -8.80 15.89 16.10
C SER A 266 -9.47 17.20 15.66
N ASP A 267 -8.84 17.96 14.76
CA ASP A 267 -9.39 19.22 14.25
C ASP A 267 -10.78 19.02 13.65
N GLY A 268 -11.76 19.79 14.15
CA GLY A 268 -13.15 19.66 13.74
C GLY A 268 -13.89 18.40 14.24
N ALA A 269 -13.30 17.63 15.16
CA ALA A 269 -14.03 16.59 15.88
C ALA A 269 -15.13 17.21 16.77
N SER A 270 -16.14 16.41 17.09
CA SER A 270 -17.28 16.88 17.93
C SER A 270 -16.78 17.55 19.21
N GLY A 271 -17.17 18.82 19.40
CA GLY A 271 -16.76 19.62 20.56
C GLY A 271 -15.37 20.26 20.49
N LEU A 272 -14.61 20.05 19.39
CA LEU A 272 -13.30 20.66 19.19
C LEU A 272 -13.32 21.69 18.04
N PRO A 273 -12.48 22.75 18.12
CA PRO A 273 -12.32 23.70 17.02
C PRO A 273 -11.83 23.03 15.74
N LYS A 274 -12.09 23.64 14.59
CA LYS A 274 -11.57 23.18 13.29
C LYS A 274 -10.06 23.32 13.16
N ASP A 275 -9.47 24.20 13.93
CA ASP A 275 -8.03 24.52 13.99
C ASP A 275 -7.44 24.20 15.37
N ASN A 276 -7.71 23.02 15.88
CA ASN A 276 -7.21 22.55 17.20
C ASN A 276 -5.68 22.31 17.23
N GLY A 277 -4.96 23.00 16.36
CA GLY A 277 -3.48 22.97 16.30
C GLY A 277 -2.90 21.99 15.28
N GLY A 278 -3.73 21.39 14.42
CA GLY A 278 -3.28 20.48 13.38
C GLY A 278 -3.02 19.05 13.87
N SER A 279 -2.19 18.34 13.16
CA SER A 279 -1.89 16.92 13.46
C SER A 279 -0.87 16.76 14.59
N ASP A 280 -0.99 15.65 15.29
CA ASP A 280 0.06 15.07 16.12
C ASP A 280 0.84 14.02 15.29
N VAL A 281 2.12 13.84 15.62
CA VAL A 281 2.97 12.79 15.06
C VAL A 281 3.33 11.82 16.17
N THR A 282 2.86 10.60 16.06
CA THR A 282 3.16 9.51 16.98
C THR A 282 4.12 8.52 16.31
N LYS A 283 5.19 8.18 17.00
CA LYS A 283 6.11 7.11 16.61
C LYS A 283 5.75 5.84 17.36
N TYR A 284 5.61 4.73 16.65
CA TYR A 284 5.55 3.38 17.19
C TYR A 284 6.81 2.62 16.80
N SER A 285 7.54 2.11 17.79
CA SER A 285 8.74 1.29 17.59
C SER A 285 8.42 -0.19 17.84
N PRO A 286 8.40 -1.05 16.80
CA PRO A 286 8.19 -2.48 17.00
C PRO A 286 9.29 -3.17 17.81
N ALA A 287 10.50 -2.58 17.87
CA ALA A 287 11.64 -3.16 18.55
C ALA A 287 11.45 -3.30 20.07
N ASP A 288 10.76 -2.35 20.68
CA ASP A 288 10.48 -2.30 22.11
C ASP A 288 9.00 -2.10 22.46
N GLY A 289 8.15 -1.96 21.46
CA GLY A 289 6.72 -1.73 21.61
C GLY A 289 6.35 -0.32 22.07
N SER A 290 7.30 0.64 22.08
CA SER A 290 7.05 1.99 22.55
C SER A 290 6.15 2.78 21.60
N VAL A 291 5.22 3.55 22.18
CA VAL A 291 4.33 4.50 21.50
C VAL A 291 4.63 5.89 22.06
N THR A 292 5.16 6.78 21.24
CA THR A 292 5.63 8.10 21.69
C THR A 292 5.14 9.20 20.77
N VAL A 293 4.49 10.22 21.31
CA VAL A 293 4.19 11.45 20.57
C VAL A 293 5.50 12.23 20.39
N VAL A 294 6.02 12.28 19.15
CA VAL A 294 7.28 12.96 18.84
C VAL A 294 7.09 14.43 18.45
N LYS A 295 5.89 14.80 18.00
CA LYS A 295 5.45 16.17 17.80
C LYS A 295 3.95 16.28 18.04
N SER A 296 3.52 17.40 18.63
CA SER A 296 2.11 17.70 18.83
C SER A 296 1.74 19.02 18.17
N LYS A 297 0.52 19.07 17.65
CA LYS A 297 -0.09 20.30 17.14
C LYS A 297 0.83 21.05 16.17
N ILE A 298 1.21 20.38 15.09
CA ILE A 298 2.21 20.87 14.13
C ILE A 298 1.76 22.09 13.31
N GLY A 299 0.53 22.58 13.53
CA GLY A 299 -0.01 23.79 12.90
C GLY A 299 -0.71 23.54 11.56
N PHE A 300 -0.72 22.31 11.06
CA PHE A 300 -1.43 21.91 9.84
C PHE A 300 -1.95 20.48 9.95
N LYS A 301 -2.98 20.17 9.18
CA LYS A 301 -3.69 18.90 9.22
C LYS A 301 -3.22 17.99 8.09
N ILE A 302 -2.51 16.91 8.44
CA ILE A 302 -2.03 15.91 7.48
C ILE A 302 -3.18 14.97 7.12
N VAL A 303 -3.39 14.76 5.81
CA VAL A 303 -4.45 13.91 5.25
C VAL A 303 -3.91 12.79 4.37
N GLY A 304 -2.61 12.74 4.14
CA GLY A 304 -1.93 11.67 3.41
C GLY A 304 -0.44 11.67 3.72
N ALA A 305 0.14 10.48 3.76
CA ALA A 305 1.57 10.28 3.90
C ALA A 305 2.03 9.20 2.94
N GLY A 306 3.22 9.34 2.42
CA GLY A 306 3.83 8.35 1.55
C GLY A 306 5.33 8.28 1.80
N VAL A 307 5.86 7.09 1.73
CA VAL A 307 7.28 6.80 1.81
C VAL A 307 7.63 5.83 0.69
N SER A 308 8.76 6.08 0.05
CA SER A 308 9.27 5.15 -0.94
C SER A 308 9.69 3.83 -0.29
N THR A 309 9.52 2.73 -1.00
CA THR A 309 10.08 1.43 -0.60
C THR A 309 11.61 1.41 -0.55
N CYS A 310 12.25 2.50 -0.98
CA CYS A 310 13.69 2.75 -0.83
C CYS A 310 14.07 3.29 0.55
N ALA A 311 13.11 3.67 1.38
CA ALA A 311 13.38 4.15 2.73
C ALA A 311 14.10 3.08 3.58
N PRO A 312 14.93 3.49 4.54
CA PRO A 312 15.62 2.55 5.42
C PRO A 312 14.63 1.64 6.14
N THR A 313 14.92 0.34 6.19
CA THR A 313 14.13 -0.65 6.93
C THR A 313 14.64 -0.91 8.36
N THR A 314 15.78 -0.33 8.70
CA THR A 314 16.39 -0.37 10.02
C THR A 314 16.82 1.02 10.47
N SER A 315 16.97 1.22 11.77
CA SER A 315 17.36 2.52 12.35
C SER A 315 18.59 3.11 11.65
N VAL A 316 18.43 4.33 11.15
CA VAL A 316 19.55 5.15 10.68
C VAL A 316 20.17 5.80 11.90
N ARG A 317 21.42 5.40 12.22
CA ARG A 317 22.19 5.99 13.31
C ARG A 317 22.92 7.24 12.85
#